data_3a3207eb74522ad177cd649e47550efc
#
_entry.id   3a3207eb74522ad177cd649e47550efc
#
_cell.length_a   1.000
_cell.length_b   1.000
_cell.length_c   1.000
_cell.angle_alpha   90.00
_cell.angle_beta   90.00
_cell.angle_gamma   90.00
#
_symmetry.space_group_name_H-M   'P 1'
#
loop_
_entity.id
_entity.type
_entity.pdbx_description
1 polymer ?
#
loop_
_entity_poly.entity_id
_entity_poly.type
_entity_poly.pdbx_seq_one_letter_code
_entity_poly.pdbx_strand_id
1 'polypeptide(L)'
;MLLKLPEKTCSLTLKPVIERKFHNYINCIEGVYHTGQRDMQRIRISKNAFAAGFRLKHIGEVLYASVKNEFEAVVDKCEVVIYTDPAECTRIRHEVAIPTFNKRDDRLKNLTDESVDVYYSCILCQAFSPSHVCVVTPERLGLCGAVSWLDAKATNELDPNGPCQVITKERPIDERIGEYEDVNEAVKRLSQGALEDVSLYSIMEKPMTSCGCFECICGIEPFSNGVCIANREYAGMTPLGMTFPELASMTGGGVQTPGFMGHGKHFIGSKKFMKAEGGIERIVWMPKELKEFVADRLNQTAKELYGIDNFTDMIGDETVATDPETLVEFLTEKGHPALGMDPMM
;
A
#
# COMPACT_ATOMS: atom_id res chain seq x y z
N MET A 1 -0.95 17.45 -4.55
CA MET A 1 -1.45 18.38 -3.51
C MET A 1 -0.41 18.45 -2.40
N LEU A 2 -0.07 19.63 -1.93
CA LEU A 2 0.92 19.84 -0.86
C LEU A 2 0.24 20.54 0.31
N LEU A 3 0.32 19.92 1.50
CA LEU A 3 -0.13 20.52 2.75
C LEU A 3 1.05 21.16 3.48
N LYS A 4 0.94 22.44 3.75
CA LYS A 4 1.91 23.20 4.57
C LYS A 4 1.25 23.57 5.89
N LEU A 5 1.92 23.26 6.99
CA LEU A 5 1.56 23.67 8.34
C LEU A 5 2.79 24.30 9.00
N PRO A 6 2.63 25.32 9.87
CA PRO A 6 3.76 25.92 10.58
C PRO A 6 4.49 24.89 11.44
N GLU A 7 5.81 24.90 11.43
CA GLU A 7 6.64 23.91 12.17
C GLU A 7 6.33 23.86 13.67
N LYS A 8 6.00 25.00 14.28
CA LYS A 8 5.64 25.08 15.71
C LYS A 8 4.26 24.53 16.06
N THR A 9 3.39 24.32 15.05
CA THR A 9 1.99 23.89 15.27
C THR A 9 1.79 22.42 14.93
N CYS A 10 2.79 21.80 14.27
CA CYS A 10 2.71 20.45 13.77
C CYS A 10 3.67 19.55 14.52
N SER A 11 3.13 18.77 15.46
CA SER A 11 3.83 17.53 15.79
C SER A 11 3.89 16.67 14.52
N LEU A 12 4.91 15.84 14.38
CA LEU A 12 5.06 14.86 13.28
C LEU A 12 3.80 13.97 13.10
N THR A 13 2.87 14.00 14.04
CA THR A 13 1.64 13.21 14.07
C THR A 13 0.43 13.93 13.48
N LEU A 14 0.31 15.26 13.60
CA LEU A 14 -0.88 15.98 13.14
C LEU A 14 -0.92 16.12 11.60
N LYS A 15 0.20 16.38 10.96
CA LYS A 15 0.26 16.54 9.51
C LYS A 15 -0.17 15.29 8.74
N PRO A 16 0.34 14.08 9.07
CA PRO A 16 -0.18 12.84 8.50
C PRO A 16 -1.68 12.65 8.69
N VAL A 17 -2.22 12.95 9.88
CA VAL A 17 -3.65 12.83 10.16
C VAL A 17 -4.48 13.73 9.24
N ILE A 18 -4.13 15.00 9.11
CA ILE A 18 -4.84 15.93 8.21
C ILE A 18 -4.75 15.46 6.75
N GLU A 19 -3.58 15.00 6.30
CA GLU A 19 -3.40 14.44 4.96
C GLU A 19 -4.32 13.25 4.70
N ARG A 20 -4.51 12.36 5.71
CA ARG A 20 -5.43 11.21 5.60
C ARG A 20 -6.89 11.68 5.57
N LYS A 21 -7.26 12.64 6.39
CA LYS A 21 -8.61 13.21 6.36
C LYS A 21 -8.94 13.83 5.00
N PHE A 22 -7.99 14.42 4.29
CA PHE A 22 -8.22 14.93 2.94
C PHE A 22 -8.67 13.85 1.96
N HIS A 23 -8.13 12.64 2.04
CA HIS A 23 -8.62 11.53 1.24
C HIS A 23 -10.09 11.24 1.53
N ASN A 24 -10.48 11.24 2.80
CA ASN A 24 -11.85 11.02 3.21
C ASN A 24 -12.78 12.12 2.68
N TYR A 25 -12.41 13.37 2.87
CA TYR A 25 -13.22 14.52 2.41
C TYR A 25 -13.44 14.51 0.90
N ILE A 26 -12.39 14.21 0.12
CA ILE A 26 -12.49 14.15 -1.35
C ILE A 26 -13.37 12.96 -1.77
N ASN A 27 -13.25 11.81 -1.12
CA ASN A 27 -14.05 10.63 -1.43
C ASN A 27 -15.56 10.81 -1.15
N CYS A 28 -15.93 11.74 -0.27
CA CYS A 28 -17.33 12.04 0.04
C CYS A 28 -17.97 13.06 -0.90
N ILE A 29 -17.24 13.61 -1.89
CA ILE A 29 -17.78 14.60 -2.82
C ILE A 29 -18.50 13.86 -3.96
N GLU A 30 -19.81 14.09 -4.09
CA GLU A 30 -20.58 13.52 -5.18
C GLU A 30 -20.03 13.93 -6.55
N GLY A 31 -19.90 12.96 -7.45
CA GLY A 31 -19.36 13.19 -8.81
C GLY A 31 -17.86 13.43 -8.86
N VAL A 32 -17.13 13.25 -7.76
CA VAL A 32 -15.67 13.27 -7.72
C VAL A 32 -15.17 11.87 -7.41
N TYR A 33 -14.28 11.37 -8.24
CA TYR A 33 -13.60 10.10 -8.06
C TYR A 33 -12.14 10.37 -7.71
N HIS A 34 -11.70 9.80 -6.62
CA HIS A 34 -10.33 9.94 -6.13
C HIS A 34 -9.71 8.57 -5.98
N THR A 35 -8.57 8.39 -6.63
CA THR A 35 -7.68 7.25 -6.39
C THR A 35 -6.28 7.77 -6.12
N GLY A 36 -5.57 7.15 -5.21
CA GLY A 36 -4.25 7.64 -4.94
C GLY A 36 -3.42 6.80 -4.00
N GLN A 37 -2.16 7.04 -4.16
CA GLN A 37 -1.09 6.64 -3.28
C GLN A 37 -0.67 7.86 -2.47
N ARG A 38 0.24 7.67 -1.56
CA ARG A 38 0.73 8.76 -0.73
C ARG A 38 1.46 9.87 -1.49
N ASP A 39 2.18 9.54 -2.56
CA ASP A 39 2.98 10.48 -3.36
C ASP A 39 2.28 10.97 -4.63
N MET A 40 1.19 10.32 -5.03
CA MET A 40 0.42 10.69 -6.19
C MET A 40 -1.08 10.48 -5.96
N GLN A 41 -1.86 11.48 -6.27
CA GLN A 41 -3.32 11.41 -6.23
C GLN A 41 -3.91 11.76 -7.58
N ARG A 42 -4.87 10.96 -8.03
CA ARG A 42 -5.63 11.20 -9.26
C ARG A 42 -7.05 11.54 -8.88
N ILE A 43 -7.47 12.75 -9.23
CA ILE A 43 -8.82 13.26 -8.99
C ILE A 43 -9.53 13.38 -10.33
N ARG A 44 -10.70 12.79 -10.46
CA ARG A 44 -11.53 12.85 -11.66
C ARG A 44 -12.88 13.46 -11.30
N ILE A 45 -13.24 14.54 -11.97
CA ILE A 45 -14.56 15.14 -11.88
C ILE A 45 -15.45 14.52 -12.97
N SER A 46 -16.62 14.03 -12.61
CA SER A 46 -17.56 13.43 -13.55
C SER A 46 -18.07 14.48 -14.55
N LYS A 47 -18.48 14.03 -15.74
CA LYS A 47 -19.06 14.93 -16.76
C LYS A 47 -20.28 15.67 -16.24
N ASN A 48 -21.14 15.00 -15.46
CA ASN A 48 -22.34 15.59 -14.89
C ASN A 48 -22.01 16.67 -13.85
N ALA A 49 -21.09 16.39 -12.92
CA ALA A 49 -20.65 17.38 -11.94
C ALA A 49 -19.98 18.59 -12.62
N PHE A 50 -19.16 18.35 -13.65
CA PHE A 50 -18.54 19.43 -14.44
C PHE A 50 -19.59 20.27 -15.18
N ALA A 51 -20.60 19.66 -15.79
CA ALA A 51 -21.72 20.36 -16.45
C ALA A 51 -22.57 21.17 -15.46
N ALA A 52 -22.74 20.66 -14.21
CA ALA A 52 -23.39 21.37 -13.12
C ALA A 52 -22.55 22.52 -12.52
N GLY A 53 -21.35 22.79 -13.06
CA GLY A 53 -20.51 23.90 -12.64
C GLY A 53 -19.45 23.54 -11.59
N PHE A 54 -19.32 22.27 -11.19
CA PHE A 54 -18.26 21.86 -10.26
C PHE A 54 -16.87 22.01 -10.91
N ARG A 55 -15.92 22.55 -10.17
CA ARG A 55 -14.54 22.82 -10.60
C ARG A 55 -13.58 22.48 -9.48
N LEU A 56 -12.27 22.37 -9.80
CA LEU A 56 -11.21 22.05 -8.87
C LEU A 56 -11.17 22.99 -7.64
N LYS A 57 -11.49 24.28 -7.81
CA LYS A 57 -11.57 25.24 -6.70
C LYS A 57 -12.56 24.81 -5.61
N HIS A 58 -13.66 24.16 -5.99
CA HIS A 58 -14.67 23.70 -5.03
C HIS A 58 -14.15 22.56 -4.15
N ILE A 59 -13.18 21.76 -4.63
CA ILE A 59 -12.47 20.79 -3.79
C ILE A 59 -11.72 21.52 -2.68
N GLY A 60 -11.05 22.64 -3.01
CA GLY A 60 -10.39 23.48 -2.01
C GLY A 60 -11.35 24.04 -0.97
N GLU A 61 -12.56 24.48 -1.39
CA GLU A 61 -13.61 24.97 -0.52
C GLU A 61 -14.11 23.88 0.46
N VAL A 62 -14.32 22.65 -0.06
CA VAL A 62 -14.70 21.49 0.77
C VAL A 62 -13.59 21.15 1.77
N LEU A 63 -12.32 21.09 1.32
CA LEU A 63 -11.20 20.84 2.22
C LEU A 63 -11.10 21.90 3.32
N TYR A 64 -11.25 23.18 2.98
CA TYR A 64 -11.25 24.26 3.97
C TYR A 64 -12.37 24.10 5.00
N ALA A 65 -13.60 23.87 4.53
CA ALA A 65 -14.75 23.70 5.41
C ALA A 65 -14.58 22.49 6.33
N SER A 66 -14.07 21.39 5.81
CA SER A 66 -13.84 20.15 6.57
C SER A 66 -12.73 20.33 7.62
N VAL A 67 -11.60 20.97 7.24
CA VAL A 67 -10.52 21.27 8.20
C VAL A 67 -11.00 22.25 9.28
N LYS A 68 -11.81 23.24 8.90
CA LYS A 68 -12.40 24.17 9.87
C LYS A 68 -13.29 23.46 10.87
N ASN A 69 -14.08 22.49 10.41
CA ASN A 69 -14.97 21.73 11.28
C ASN A 69 -14.22 20.79 12.24
N GLU A 70 -13.18 20.10 11.78
CA GLU A 70 -12.48 19.09 12.58
C GLU A 70 -11.20 19.62 13.26
N PHE A 71 -10.57 20.64 12.72
CA PHE A 71 -9.27 21.17 13.15
C PHE A 71 -9.27 22.72 13.22
N GLU A 72 -10.30 23.31 13.80
CA GLU A 72 -10.50 24.76 13.86
C GLU A 72 -9.25 25.52 14.35
N ALA A 73 -8.56 24.99 15.36
CA ALA A 73 -7.34 25.60 15.92
C ALA A 73 -6.17 25.75 14.94
N VAL A 74 -6.20 25.04 13.82
CA VAL A 74 -5.12 25.04 12.83
C VAL A 74 -5.57 25.47 11.43
N VAL A 75 -6.85 25.68 11.16
CA VAL A 75 -7.37 25.96 9.82
C VAL A 75 -6.72 27.19 9.19
N ASP A 76 -6.58 28.27 9.94
CA ASP A 76 -5.96 29.51 9.45
C ASP A 76 -4.43 29.41 9.27
N LYS A 77 -3.83 28.34 9.74
CA LYS A 77 -2.40 28.03 9.59
C LYS A 77 -2.14 26.93 8.55
N CYS A 78 -3.20 26.46 7.90
CA CYS A 78 -3.15 25.39 6.93
C CYS A 78 -3.15 25.95 5.50
N GLU A 79 -2.11 25.70 4.74
CA GLU A 79 -2.04 26.02 3.30
C GLU A 79 -2.10 24.73 2.50
N VAL A 80 -3.04 24.62 1.56
CA VAL A 80 -3.16 23.52 0.62
C VAL A 80 -2.92 24.03 -0.79
N VAL A 81 -1.84 23.57 -1.41
CA VAL A 81 -1.49 23.92 -2.80
C VAL A 81 -1.80 22.74 -3.70
N ILE A 82 -2.63 22.97 -4.73
CA ILE A 82 -2.99 21.96 -5.73
C ILE A 82 -2.24 22.27 -7.03
N TYR A 83 -1.33 21.38 -7.41
CA TYR A 83 -0.59 21.47 -8.66
C TYR A 83 -1.33 20.69 -9.74
N THR A 84 -1.45 21.28 -10.94
CA THR A 84 -2.15 20.69 -12.10
C THR A 84 -1.28 20.58 -13.34
N ASP A 85 -0.17 21.32 -13.40
CA ASP A 85 0.82 21.18 -14.45
C ASP A 85 1.57 19.84 -14.30
N PRO A 86 1.65 18.99 -15.35
CA PRO A 86 2.27 17.67 -15.26
C PRO A 86 3.77 17.72 -14.92
N ALA A 87 4.50 18.68 -15.44
CA ALA A 87 5.96 18.78 -15.16
C ALA A 87 6.19 19.19 -13.71
N GLU A 88 5.40 20.16 -13.21
CA GLU A 88 5.46 20.60 -11.83
C GLU A 88 4.99 19.50 -10.86
N CYS A 89 3.97 18.73 -11.22
CA CYS A 89 3.54 17.55 -10.44
C CYS A 89 4.69 16.53 -10.32
N THR A 90 5.36 16.23 -11.42
CA THR A 90 6.52 15.32 -11.44
C THR A 90 7.65 15.85 -10.56
N ARG A 91 8.00 17.13 -10.71
CA ARG A 91 9.05 17.77 -9.90
C ARG A 91 8.72 17.68 -8.39
N ILE A 92 7.52 18.09 -7.99
CA ILE A 92 7.08 18.04 -6.58
C ILE A 92 7.05 16.61 -6.05
N ARG A 93 6.64 15.64 -6.89
CA ARG A 93 6.67 14.22 -6.50
C ARG A 93 8.08 13.78 -6.13
N HIS A 94 9.06 14.04 -6.99
CA HIS A 94 10.44 13.55 -6.79
C HIS A 94 11.21 14.36 -5.75
N GLU A 95 11.09 15.69 -5.75
CA GLU A 95 11.89 16.55 -4.88
C GLU A 95 11.31 16.73 -3.47
N VAL A 96 9.99 16.56 -3.30
CA VAL A 96 9.33 16.85 -2.03
C VAL A 96 8.57 15.64 -1.47
N ALA A 97 7.67 15.03 -2.25
CA ALA A 97 6.77 14.00 -1.73
C ALA A 97 7.54 12.71 -1.37
N ILE A 98 8.27 12.13 -2.32
CA ILE A 98 9.03 10.88 -2.10
C ILE A 98 10.02 11.03 -0.93
N PRO A 99 10.90 12.04 -0.88
CA PRO A 99 11.80 12.23 0.27
C PRO A 99 11.07 12.39 1.61
N THR A 100 9.93 13.10 1.61
CA THR A 100 9.13 13.28 2.83
C THR A 100 8.58 11.95 3.34
N PHE A 101 8.06 11.11 2.45
CA PHE A 101 7.52 9.81 2.84
C PHE A 101 8.61 8.82 3.22
N ASN A 102 9.75 8.81 2.53
CA ASN A 102 10.90 8.01 2.92
C ASN A 102 11.34 8.34 4.36
N LYS A 103 11.46 9.63 4.69
CA LYS A 103 11.77 10.07 6.05
C LYS A 103 10.71 9.65 7.08
N ARG A 104 9.43 9.55 6.69
CA ARG A 104 8.38 9.02 7.58
C ARG A 104 8.52 7.52 7.77
N ASP A 105 8.86 6.78 6.72
CA ASP A 105 9.06 5.32 6.78
C ASP A 105 10.29 4.94 7.60
N ASP A 106 11.35 5.75 7.58
CA ASP A 106 12.52 5.56 8.43
C ASP A 106 12.18 5.50 9.93
N ARG A 107 11.07 6.10 10.36
CA ARG A 107 10.58 6.00 11.74
C ARG A 107 10.12 4.59 12.12
N LEU A 108 9.79 3.76 11.11
CA LEU A 108 9.36 2.37 11.30
C LEU A 108 10.53 1.39 11.30
N LYS A 109 11.75 1.84 10.96
CA LYS A 109 12.92 0.97 10.69
C LYS A 109 13.24 -0.03 11.79
N ASN A 110 12.95 0.34 13.05
CA ASN A 110 13.22 -0.50 14.21
C ASN A 110 11.93 -1.10 14.82
N LEU A 111 10.79 -0.96 14.14
CA LEU A 111 9.53 -1.53 14.57
C LEU A 111 9.22 -2.77 13.74
N THR A 112 8.89 -3.85 14.42
CA THR A 112 8.42 -5.11 13.82
C THR A 112 7.02 -5.42 14.32
N ASP A 113 6.35 -6.34 13.64
CA ASP A 113 5.03 -6.78 14.05
C ASP A 113 5.04 -7.41 15.46
N GLU A 114 6.17 -7.97 15.88
CA GLU A 114 6.36 -8.51 17.23
C GLU A 114 6.63 -7.43 18.29
N SER A 115 7.12 -6.27 17.89
CA SER A 115 7.51 -5.18 18.81
C SER A 115 6.33 -4.32 19.28
N VAL A 116 5.12 -4.61 18.82
CA VAL A 116 3.91 -3.85 19.15
C VAL A 116 2.82 -4.78 19.67
N ASP A 117 2.00 -4.30 20.61
CA ASP A 117 0.92 -5.08 21.21
C ASP A 117 -0.37 -5.05 20.38
N VAL A 118 -0.51 -4.03 19.51
CA VAL A 118 -1.73 -3.82 18.72
C VAL A 118 -1.42 -3.44 17.29
N TYR A 119 -2.32 -3.80 16.38
CA TYR A 119 -2.41 -3.29 15.02
C TYR A 119 -3.51 -2.23 14.93
N TYR A 120 -3.69 -1.64 13.76
CA TYR A 120 -4.77 -0.70 13.49
C TYR A 120 -5.49 -1.05 12.20
N SER A 121 -6.79 -0.76 12.16
CA SER A 121 -7.52 -0.76 10.89
C SER A 121 -7.22 0.52 10.09
N CYS A 122 -7.51 0.48 8.79
CA CYS A 122 -7.74 1.67 7.99
C CYS A 122 -8.90 1.41 7.04
N ILE A 123 -9.99 2.17 7.21
CA ILE A 123 -11.21 2.06 6.41
C ILE A 123 -11.50 3.32 5.58
N LEU A 124 -10.50 4.16 5.36
CA LEU A 124 -10.64 5.39 4.56
C LEU A 124 -11.15 5.15 3.12
N CYS A 125 -10.91 3.95 2.57
CA CYS A 125 -11.33 3.58 1.22
C CYS A 125 -12.78 3.09 1.13
N GLN A 126 -13.51 2.95 2.24
CA GLN A 126 -14.87 2.40 2.24
C GLN A 126 -15.90 3.31 1.55
N ALA A 127 -15.65 4.60 1.40
CA ALA A 127 -16.44 5.46 0.53
C ALA A 127 -16.41 5.00 -0.96
N PHE A 128 -15.40 4.24 -1.35
CA PHE A 128 -15.19 3.74 -2.71
C PHE A 128 -15.33 2.21 -2.81
N SER A 129 -14.86 1.48 -1.82
CA SER A 129 -14.92 0.02 -1.71
C SER A 129 -15.44 -0.36 -0.32
N PRO A 130 -16.76 -0.46 -0.12
CA PRO A 130 -17.40 -0.52 1.21
C PRO A 130 -16.94 -1.67 2.10
N SER A 131 -16.57 -2.81 1.50
CA SER A 131 -16.11 -4.00 2.23
C SER A 131 -14.61 -4.03 2.51
N HIS A 132 -13.84 -3.08 1.97
CA HIS A 132 -12.39 -3.11 2.13
C HIS A 132 -11.94 -2.61 3.50
N VAL A 133 -11.08 -3.40 4.15
CA VAL A 133 -10.41 -3.07 5.41
C VAL A 133 -8.92 -3.34 5.26
N CYS A 134 -8.06 -2.34 5.47
CA CYS A 134 -6.65 -2.59 5.68
C CYS A 134 -6.38 -2.91 7.15
N VAL A 135 -5.59 -3.93 7.42
CA VAL A 135 -4.90 -4.13 8.70
C VAL A 135 -3.50 -3.53 8.56
N VAL A 136 -3.22 -2.51 9.37
CA VAL A 136 -1.97 -1.74 9.32
C VAL A 136 -1.08 -2.18 10.46
N THR A 137 0.08 -2.72 10.13
CA THR A 137 1.11 -3.15 11.08
C THR A 137 2.40 -2.35 10.87
N PRO A 138 3.41 -2.43 11.75
CA PRO A 138 4.71 -1.81 11.53
C PRO A 138 5.36 -2.20 10.20
N GLU A 139 5.24 -3.46 9.79
CA GLU A 139 5.86 -4.00 8.57
C GLU A 139 4.94 -3.90 7.36
N ARG A 140 3.62 -3.82 7.56
CA ARG A 140 2.62 -3.72 6.51
C ARG A 140 1.82 -2.43 6.62
N LEU A 141 2.19 -1.43 5.85
CA LEU A 141 1.43 -0.18 5.74
C LEU A 141 0.08 -0.44 5.06
N GLY A 142 -0.82 0.52 5.16
CA GLY A 142 -1.99 0.53 4.28
C GLY A 142 -1.57 0.32 2.82
N LEU A 143 -2.33 -0.43 2.03
CA LEU A 143 -1.94 -0.89 0.69
C LEU A 143 -1.57 0.26 -0.28
N CYS A 144 -2.13 1.44 -0.06
CA CYS A 144 -1.80 2.66 -0.81
C CYS A 144 -0.45 3.29 -0.41
N GLY A 145 0.29 2.70 0.51
CA GLY A 145 1.53 3.25 1.07
C GLY A 145 1.33 4.47 1.97
N ALA A 146 0.10 4.95 2.11
CA ALA A 146 -0.19 6.28 2.65
C ALA A 146 -0.41 6.30 4.17
N VAL A 147 -0.75 5.16 4.78
CA VAL A 147 -1.02 5.05 6.22
C VAL A 147 -0.03 4.07 6.83
N SER A 148 0.92 4.58 7.59
CA SER A 148 1.81 3.76 8.41
C SER A 148 1.16 3.41 9.75
N TRP A 149 1.75 2.46 10.48
CA TRP A 149 1.29 2.12 11.83
C TRP A 149 1.32 3.34 12.77
N LEU A 150 2.35 4.18 12.68
CA LEU A 150 2.45 5.43 13.46
C LEU A 150 1.37 6.45 13.07
N ASP A 151 1.04 6.54 11.78
CA ASP A 151 -0.04 7.42 11.31
C ASP A 151 -1.41 6.91 11.77
N ALA A 152 -1.64 5.60 11.74
CA ALA A 152 -2.86 4.98 12.21
C ALA A 152 -3.02 5.14 13.72
N LYS A 153 -1.95 4.95 14.50
CA LYS A 153 -1.91 5.20 15.93
C LYS A 153 -2.31 6.64 16.26
N ALA A 154 -1.65 7.61 15.62
CA ALA A 154 -1.96 9.03 15.83
C ALA A 154 -3.39 9.39 15.42
N THR A 155 -3.92 8.77 14.36
CA THR A 155 -5.32 8.95 13.94
C THR A 155 -6.29 8.41 14.98
N ASN A 156 -5.99 7.23 15.54
CA ASN A 156 -6.82 6.63 16.59
C ASN A 156 -6.79 7.45 17.89
N GLU A 157 -5.64 7.98 18.30
CA GLU A 157 -5.53 8.85 19.49
C GLU A 157 -6.40 10.11 19.39
N LEU A 158 -6.57 10.67 18.18
CA LEU A 158 -7.42 11.83 17.93
C LEU A 158 -8.90 11.47 17.75
N ASP A 159 -9.18 10.33 17.14
CA ASP A 159 -10.53 9.86 16.83
C ASP A 159 -10.59 8.34 16.96
N PRO A 160 -10.83 7.82 18.20
CA PRO A 160 -10.87 6.38 18.45
C PRO A 160 -11.96 5.62 17.69
N ASN A 161 -13.04 6.31 17.31
CA ASN A 161 -14.16 5.76 16.54
C ASN A 161 -14.02 6.02 15.03
N GLY A 162 -12.93 6.63 14.63
CA GLY A 162 -12.63 7.01 13.26
C GLY A 162 -12.14 5.84 12.40
N PRO A 163 -11.48 6.17 11.28
CA PRO A 163 -11.09 5.16 10.29
C PRO A 163 -9.96 4.23 10.73
N CYS A 164 -9.20 4.59 11.77
CA CYS A 164 -8.10 3.81 12.31
C CYS A 164 -8.43 3.34 13.72
N GLN A 165 -9.01 2.15 13.85
CA GLN A 165 -9.38 1.56 15.14
C GLN A 165 -8.33 0.56 15.59
N VAL A 166 -8.13 0.42 16.90
CA VAL A 166 -7.25 -0.58 17.50
C VAL A 166 -7.72 -2.00 17.14
N ILE A 167 -6.78 -2.85 16.80
CA ILE A 167 -6.96 -4.29 16.60
C ILE A 167 -5.94 -4.99 17.50
N THR A 168 -6.42 -5.78 18.47
CA THR A 168 -5.56 -6.64 19.28
C THR A 168 -5.05 -7.83 18.45
N LYS A 169 -4.02 -8.50 18.94
CA LYS A 169 -3.43 -9.69 18.29
C LYS A 169 -3.10 -10.77 19.32
N GLU A 170 -3.90 -10.85 20.37
CA GLU A 170 -3.63 -11.71 21.54
C GLU A 170 -3.98 -13.18 21.25
N ARG A 171 -4.85 -13.44 20.27
CA ARG A 171 -5.36 -14.79 19.96
C ARG A 171 -4.87 -15.27 18.59
N PRO A 172 -3.62 -15.80 18.48
CA PRO A 172 -3.13 -16.35 17.23
C PRO A 172 -3.87 -17.65 16.89
N ILE A 173 -4.25 -17.79 15.61
CA ILE A 173 -4.81 -19.03 15.04
C ILE A 173 -3.69 -19.78 14.31
N ASP A 174 -3.00 -19.11 13.39
CA ASP A 174 -1.82 -19.62 12.67
C ASP A 174 -0.80 -18.48 12.46
N GLU A 175 0.28 -18.52 13.25
CA GLU A 175 1.35 -17.51 13.17
C GLU A 175 2.17 -17.60 11.87
N ARG A 176 2.15 -18.76 11.18
CA ARG A 176 2.85 -18.95 9.91
C ARG A 176 2.26 -18.04 8.84
N ILE A 177 0.93 -18.03 8.74
CA ILE A 177 0.20 -17.20 7.76
C ILE A 177 -0.17 -15.83 8.33
N GLY A 178 0.06 -15.59 9.62
CA GLY A 178 -0.33 -14.33 10.28
C GLY A 178 -1.84 -14.19 10.46
N GLU A 179 -2.51 -15.27 10.86
CA GLU A 179 -3.93 -15.28 11.17
C GLU A 179 -4.16 -15.17 12.67
N TYR A 180 -5.03 -14.22 13.07
CA TYR A 180 -5.40 -13.94 14.45
C TYR A 180 -6.91 -13.82 14.58
N GLU A 181 -7.51 -14.40 15.61
CA GLU A 181 -8.95 -14.31 15.85
C GLU A 181 -9.40 -12.85 16.03
N ASP A 182 -8.62 -12.06 16.77
CA ASP A 182 -8.90 -10.63 16.98
C ASP A 182 -8.91 -9.82 15.68
N VAL A 183 -7.97 -10.16 14.76
CA VAL A 183 -7.90 -9.53 13.44
C VAL A 183 -9.11 -9.92 12.61
N ASN A 184 -9.50 -11.19 12.62
CA ASN A 184 -10.66 -11.69 11.89
C ASN A 184 -11.95 -11.06 12.39
N GLU A 185 -12.16 -10.96 13.71
CA GLU A 185 -13.31 -10.26 14.30
C GLU A 185 -13.37 -8.79 13.88
N ALA A 186 -12.23 -8.07 13.91
CA ALA A 186 -12.16 -6.68 13.51
C ALA A 186 -12.44 -6.50 12.01
N VAL A 187 -11.86 -7.34 11.17
CA VAL A 187 -12.08 -7.32 9.71
C VAL A 187 -13.54 -7.65 9.38
N LYS A 188 -14.12 -8.69 9.99
CA LYS A 188 -15.54 -9.05 9.81
C LYS A 188 -16.47 -7.89 10.20
N ARG A 189 -16.25 -7.30 11.36
CA ARG A 189 -17.03 -6.15 11.83
C ARG A 189 -16.92 -4.94 10.91
N LEU A 190 -15.69 -4.56 10.52
CA LEU A 190 -15.43 -3.36 9.75
C LEU A 190 -15.76 -3.51 8.26
N SER A 191 -15.74 -4.74 7.72
CA SER A 191 -16.21 -5.05 6.37
C SER A 191 -17.73 -5.26 6.28
N GLN A 192 -18.46 -5.09 7.38
CA GLN A 192 -19.90 -5.35 7.49
C GLN A 192 -20.27 -6.80 7.16
N GLY A 193 -19.38 -7.73 7.51
CA GLY A 193 -19.57 -9.17 7.29
C GLY A 193 -19.20 -9.66 5.88
N ALA A 194 -18.65 -8.80 5.03
CA ALA A 194 -18.21 -9.19 3.69
C ALA A 194 -16.95 -10.06 3.70
N LEU A 195 -16.14 -9.95 4.76
CA LEU A 195 -14.93 -10.73 4.99
C LEU A 195 -15.07 -11.46 6.32
N GLU A 196 -14.77 -12.74 6.33
CA GLU A 196 -14.80 -13.58 7.55
C GLU A 196 -13.42 -13.55 8.23
N ASP A 197 -12.37 -13.73 7.44
CA ASP A 197 -11.01 -13.93 7.90
C ASP A 197 -9.98 -13.40 6.89
N VAL A 198 -8.77 -13.13 7.39
CA VAL A 198 -7.63 -12.68 6.58
C VAL A 198 -6.32 -13.19 7.15
N SER A 199 -5.36 -13.42 6.25
CA SER A 199 -3.97 -13.69 6.59
C SER A 199 -3.09 -12.49 6.24
N LEU A 200 -2.17 -12.15 7.13
CA LEU A 200 -1.30 -10.99 6.94
C LEU A 200 -0.03 -11.34 6.13
N TYR A 201 0.37 -12.63 6.11
CA TYR A 201 1.66 -13.08 5.60
C TYR A 201 1.56 -14.17 4.52
N SER A 202 0.37 -14.41 3.98
CA SER A 202 0.15 -15.37 2.90
C SER A 202 -0.50 -14.71 1.67
N ILE A 203 -0.08 -15.15 0.48
CA ILE A 203 -0.75 -14.83 -0.79
C ILE A 203 -1.75 -15.91 -1.19
N MET A 204 -1.62 -17.12 -0.66
CA MET A 204 -2.47 -18.26 -1.01
C MET A 204 -3.65 -18.43 -0.05
N GLU A 205 -3.38 -18.33 1.25
CA GLU A 205 -4.36 -18.59 2.28
C GLU A 205 -4.99 -17.28 2.75
N LYS A 206 -6.27 -17.05 2.43
CA LYS A 206 -7.07 -15.90 2.90
C LYS A 206 -6.37 -14.54 2.70
N PRO A 207 -5.82 -14.23 1.50
CA PRO A 207 -5.05 -13.01 1.30
C PRO A 207 -5.90 -11.77 1.60
N MET A 208 -5.24 -10.69 2.02
CA MET A 208 -5.91 -9.41 2.22
C MET A 208 -6.57 -8.91 0.94
N THR A 209 -7.77 -8.37 1.08
CA THR A 209 -8.48 -7.70 -0.02
C THR A 209 -7.90 -6.34 -0.36
N SER A 210 -8.33 -5.75 -1.47
CA SER A 210 -7.94 -4.41 -1.85
C SER A 210 -9.10 -3.58 -2.40
N CYS A 211 -8.98 -2.26 -2.25
CA CYS A 211 -9.86 -1.30 -2.93
C CYS A 211 -9.40 -0.97 -4.37
N GLY A 212 -8.27 -1.51 -4.81
CA GLY A 212 -7.63 -1.13 -6.07
C GLY A 212 -6.67 0.08 -5.97
N CYS A 213 -6.53 0.70 -4.80
CA CYS A 213 -5.64 1.86 -4.58
C CYS A 213 -4.24 1.47 -4.05
N PHE A 214 -3.81 0.24 -4.22
CA PHE A 214 -2.49 -0.22 -3.79
C PHE A 214 -1.36 0.34 -4.67
N GLU A 215 -0.15 0.38 -4.10
CA GLU A 215 1.05 0.81 -4.84
C GLU A 215 1.53 -0.29 -5.79
N CYS A 216 1.49 -1.54 -5.33
CA CYS A 216 1.95 -2.70 -6.07
C CYS A 216 0.93 -3.83 -5.98
N ILE A 217 1.00 -4.72 -6.94
CA ILE A 217 0.30 -6.01 -6.90
C ILE A 217 1.29 -7.11 -7.27
N CYS A 218 1.23 -8.23 -6.55
CA CYS A 218 1.93 -9.45 -6.92
C CYS A 218 0.93 -10.52 -7.36
N GLY A 219 1.39 -11.35 -8.31
CA GLY A 219 0.70 -12.54 -8.78
C GLY A 219 1.67 -13.70 -8.90
N ILE A 220 1.20 -14.93 -8.63
CA ILE A 220 2.02 -16.14 -8.74
C ILE A 220 2.33 -16.41 -10.20
N GLU A 221 3.60 -16.66 -10.48
CA GLU A 221 4.12 -17.15 -11.76
C GLU A 221 4.52 -18.63 -11.60
N PRO A 222 3.71 -19.55 -12.15
CA PRO A 222 3.83 -20.98 -11.85
C PRO A 222 5.13 -21.62 -12.38
N PHE A 223 5.61 -21.18 -13.55
CA PHE A 223 6.78 -21.81 -14.21
C PHE A 223 8.08 -21.54 -13.46
N SER A 224 8.20 -20.38 -12.84
CA SER A 224 9.36 -20.01 -12.02
C SER A 224 9.16 -20.31 -10.54
N ASN A 225 7.99 -20.82 -10.16
CA ASN A 225 7.62 -21.10 -8.76
C ASN A 225 7.79 -19.87 -7.87
N GLY A 226 7.45 -18.70 -8.39
CA GLY A 226 7.66 -17.41 -7.75
C GLY A 226 6.51 -16.44 -7.95
N VAL A 227 6.76 -15.16 -7.67
CA VAL A 227 5.80 -14.08 -7.88
C VAL A 227 6.40 -12.97 -8.73
N CYS A 228 5.58 -12.48 -9.66
CA CYS A 228 5.84 -11.23 -10.36
C CYS A 228 5.15 -10.08 -9.64
N ILE A 229 5.86 -8.97 -9.40
CA ILE A 229 5.33 -7.78 -8.79
C ILE A 229 5.26 -6.68 -9.84
N ALA A 230 4.11 -6.02 -9.97
CA ALA A 230 3.98 -4.82 -10.79
C ALA A 230 3.56 -3.63 -9.93
N ASN A 231 4.10 -2.45 -10.21
CA ASN A 231 3.68 -1.21 -9.59
C ASN A 231 2.80 -0.39 -10.55
N ARG A 232 2.05 0.53 -10.00
CA ARG A 232 1.07 1.34 -10.74
C ARG A 232 1.69 2.18 -11.86
N GLU A 233 2.95 2.55 -11.74
CA GLU A 233 3.68 3.34 -12.71
C GLU A 233 4.11 2.53 -13.94
N TYR A 234 4.21 1.22 -13.79
CA TYR A 234 4.62 0.33 -14.88
C TYR A 234 3.45 0.11 -15.86
N ALA A 235 3.65 0.50 -17.11
CA ALA A 235 2.64 0.41 -18.17
C ALA A 235 2.81 -0.82 -19.09
N GLY A 236 3.90 -1.60 -18.89
CA GLY A 236 4.21 -2.76 -19.72
C GLY A 236 3.48 -4.03 -19.32
N MET A 237 3.75 -5.10 -20.06
CA MET A 237 3.29 -6.44 -19.78
C MET A 237 4.25 -7.11 -18.78
N THR A 238 3.72 -7.81 -17.80
CA THR A 238 4.51 -8.67 -16.90
C THR A 238 4.70 -10.07 -17.51
N PRO A 239 5.64 -10.88 -17.03
CA PRO A 239 5.74 -12.29 -17.45
C PRO A 239 4.48 -13.13 -17.20
N LEU A 240 3.55 -12.66 -16.37
CA LEU A 240 2.22 -13.27 -16.22
C LEU A 240 1.29 -13.07 -17.43
N GLY A 241 1.73 -12.34 -18.47
CA GLY A 241 0.88 -11.96 -19.60
C GLY A 241 -0.19 -10.94 -19.24
N MET A 242 -0.03 -10.22 -18.14
CA MET A 242 -1.00 -9.24 -17.60
C MET A 242 -0.33 -7.89 -17.37
N THR A 243 -1.05 -6.84 -17.69
CA THR A 243 -0.69 -5.46 -17.31
C THR A 243 -1.06 -5.17 -15.85
N PHE A 244 -0.54 -4.08 -15.27
CA PHE A 244 -0.94 -3.66 -13.92
C PHE A 244 -2.47 -3.51 -13.74
N PRO A 245 -3.24 -2.88 -14.65
CA PRO A 245 -4.70 -2.80 -14.51
C PRO A 245 -5.41 -4.16 -14.51
N GLU A 246 -4.93 -5.12 -15.31
CA GLU A 246 -5.48 -6.49 -15.35
C GLU A 246 -5.19 -7.23 -14.05
N LEU A 247 -3.95 -7.20 -13.57
CA LEU A 247 -3.59 -7.72 -12.25
C LEU A 247 -4.43 -7.08 -11.15
N ALA A 248 -4.59 -5.76 -11.18
CA ALA A 248 -5.37 -5.03 -10.19
C ALA A 248 -6.85 -5.44 -10.18
N SER A 249 -7.40 -5.86 -11.30
CA SER A 249 -8.78 -6.34 -11.39
C SER A 249 -9.00 -7.66 -10.65
N MET A 250 -7.94 -8.45 -10.43
CA MET A 250 -8.03 -9.73 -9.73
C MET A 250 -8.38 -9.59 -8.24
N THR A 251 -8.02 -8.48 -7.62
CA THR A 251 -8.24 -8.26 -6.17
C THR A 251 -9.02 -7.00 -5.85
N GLY A 252 -9.37 -6.21 -6.87
CA GLY A 252 -10.10 -4.95 -6.69
C GLY A 252 -11.53 -5.16 -6.18
N GLY A 253 -12.09 -4.13 -5.49
CA GLY A 253 -13.47 -4.17 -5.02
C GLY A 253 -13.69 -4.99 -3.74
N GLY A 254 -12.64 -5.34 -3.01
CA GLY A 254 -12.75 -6.08 -1.74
C GLY A 254 -12.84 -7.59 -1.90
N VAL A 255 -12.32 -8.15 -2.99
CA VAL A 255 -12.29 -9.59 -3.25
C VAL A 255 -11.00 -10.21 -2.70
N GLN A 256 -11.11 -11.39 -2.07
CA GLN A 256 -9.98 -12.26 -1.74
C GLN A 256 -9.72 -13.20 -2.92
N THR A 257 -8.53 -13.14 -3.49
CA THR A 257 -8.16 -13.98 -4.64
C THR A 257 -6.83 -14.68 -4.33
N PRO A 258 -6.85 -15.98 -3.95
CA PRO A 258 -5.62 -16.75 -3.78
C PRO A 258 -4.70 -16.62 -4.99
N GLY A 259 -3.41 -16.42 -4.75
CA GLY A 259 -2.42 -16.20 -5.79
C GLY A 259 -2.22 -14.76 -6.21
N PHE A 260 -3.03 -13.81 -5.73
CA PHE A 260 -2.89 -12.38 -6.00
C PHE A 260 -3.00 -11.55 -4.73
N MET A 261 -2.11 -10.57 -4.55
CA MET A 261 -2.13 -9.71 -3.37
C MET A 261 -1.70 -8.29 -3.73
N GLY A 262 -2.60 -7.32 -3.50
CA GLY A 262 -2.25 -5.89 -3.52
C GLY A 262 -1.49 -5.48 -2.25
N HIS A 263 -0.46 -4.65 -2.39
CA HIS A 263 0.37 -4.22 -1.25
C HIS A 263 1.06 -2.87 -1.49
N GLY A 264 1.63 -2.30 -0.43
CA GLY A 264 2.51 -1.14 -0.52
C GLY A 264 3.95 -1.53 -0.87
N LYS A 265 4.71 -0.60 -1.44
CA LYS A 265 6.14 -0.80 -1.78
C LYS A 265 6.98 -1.19 -0.54
N HIS A 266 6.64 -0.61 0.62
CA HIS A 266 7.34 -0.89 1.87
C HIS A 266 7.29 -2.37 2.28
N PHE A 267 6.20 -3.08 1.96
CA PHE A 267 6.03 -4.48 2.34
C PHE A 267 6.95 -5.44 1.57
N ILE A 268 7.39 -5.09 0.35
CA ILE A 268 8.26 -5.95 -0.49
C ILE A 268 9.54 -6.37 0.25
N GLY A 269 10.17 -5.45 0.97
CA GLY A 269 11.40 -5.74 1.73
C GLY A 269 11.15 -6.16 3.18
N SER A 270 9.93 -6.53 3.57
CA SER A 270 9.61 -7.01 4.91
C SER A 270 9.94 -8.50 5.06
N LYS A 271 10.39 -8.89 6.27
CA LYS A 271 10.57 -10.30 6.66
C LYS A 271 9.25 -11.09 6.67
N LYS A 272 8.12 -10.38 6.61
CA LYS A 272 6.76 -10.94 6.60
C LYS A 272 6.16 -11.06 5.20
N PHE A 273 6.82 -10.49 4.18
CA PHE A 273 6.34 -10.59 2.81
C PHE A 273 6.24 -12.05 2.36
N MET A 274 5.01 -12.54 2.17
CA MET A 274 4.72 -13.93 1.78
C MET A 274 5.46 -14.99 2.62
N LYS A 275 5.62 -14.73 3.93
CA LYS A 275 6.35 -15.61 4.84
C LYS A 275 5.86 -17.06 4.79
N ALA A 276 4.56 -17.24 4.61
CA ALA A 276 3.92 -18.56 4.54
C ALA A 276 4.40 -19.41 3.35
N GLU A 277 4.72 -18.76 2.23
CA GLU A 277 5.11 -19.41 0.98
C GLU A 277 6.63 -19.42 0.74
N GLY A 278 7.41 -18.93 1.68
CA GLY A 278 8.88 -18.89 1.58
C GLY A 278 9.49 -17.49 1.52
N GLY A 279 8.66 -16.48 1.67
CA GLY A 279 9.14 -15.11 1.83
C GLY A 279 9.64 -14.45 0.55
N ILE A 280 10.58 -13.52 0.73
CA ILE A 280 11.11 -12.71 -0.39
C ILE A 280 11.88 -13.53 -1.43
N GLU A 281 12.36 -14.74 -1.09
CA GLU A 281 12.99 -15.66 -2.06
C GLU A 281 12.06 -16.08 -3.21
N ARG A 282 10.75 -15.84 -3.06
CA ARG A 282 9.76 -16.06 -4.12
C ARG A 282 9.64 -14.91 -5.11
N ILE A 283 10.29 -13.77 -4.88
CA ILE A 283 10.21 -12.63 -5.80
C ILE A 283 11.11 -12.89 -7.01
N VAL A 284 10.51 -13.21 -8.14
CA VAL A 284 11.25 -13.57 -9.37
C VAL A 284 11.31 -12.44 -10.39
N TRP A 285 10.37 -11.49 -10.34
CA TRP A 285 10.32 -10.40 -11.30
C TRP A 285 9.67 -9.15 -10.74
N MET A 286 10.19 -7.99 -11.10
CA MET A 286 9.55 -6.69 -10.90
C MET A 286 10.12 -5.65 -11.87
N PRO A 287 9.36 -4.57 -12.20
CA PRO A 287 9.88 -3.50 -13.04
C PRO A 287 11.17 -2.91 -12.50
N LYS A 288 12.08 -2.55 -13.38
CA LYS A 288 13.42 -2.04 -13.03
C LYS A 288 13.37 -0.85 -12.06
N GLU A 289 12.50 0.14 -12.31
CA GLU A 289 12.33 1.30 -11.41
C GLU A 289 11.91 0.87 -10.00
N LEU A 290 11.00 -0.10 -9.89
CA LEU A 290 10.58 -0.63 -8.59
C LEU A 290 11.72 -1.40 -7.91
N LYS A 291 12.44 -2.22 -8.67
CA LYS A 291 13.59 -2.99 -8.18
C LYS A 291 14.66 -2.07 -7.59
N GLU A 292 15.02 -1.01 -8.31
CA GLU A 292 15.95 0.02 -7.84
C GLU A 292 15.44 0.73 -6.56
N PHE A 293 14.14 1.03 -6.50
CA PHE A 293 13.53 1.70 -5.34
C PHE A 293 13.58 0.85 -4.06
N VAL A 294 13.40 -0.47 -4.16
CA VAL A 294 13.35 -1.37 -2.99
C VAL A 294 14.70 -2.05 -2.69
N ALA A 295 15.72 -1.85 -3.52
CA ALA A 295 16.96 -2.61 -3.52
C ALA A 295 17.66 -2.66 -2.16
N ASP A 296 17.88 -1.52 -1.52
CA ASP A 296 18.62 -1.46 -0.25
C ASP A 296 17.95 -2.31 0.83
N ARG A 297 16.65 -2.16 0.98
CA ARG A 297 15.88 -2.87 2.00
C ARG A 297 15.75 -4.35 1.65
N LEU A 298 15.47 -4.67 0.39
CA LEU A 298 15.29 -6.05 -0.05
C LEU A 298 16.60 -6.85 0.08
N ASN A 299 17.72 -6.26 -0.35
CA ASN A 299 19.04 -6.87 -0.20
C ASN A 299 19.43 -7.03 1.28
N GLN A 300 19.15 -6.04 2.12
CA GLN A 300 19.39 -6.17 3.56
C GLN A 300 18.58 -7.34 4.16
N THR A 301 17.29 -7.43 3.84
CA THR A 301 16.43 -8.51 4.35
C THR A 301 16.87 -9.88 3.83
N ALA A 302 17.25 -10.00 2.55
CA ALA A 302 17.76 -11.25 1.97
C ALA A 302 19.06 -11.71 2.64
N LYS A 303 19.96 -10.77 2.91
CA LYS A 303 21.20 -11.05 3.63
C LYS A 303 20.95 -11.51 5.06
N GLU A 304 20.03 -10.85 5.77
CA GLU A 304 19.71 -11.17 7.17
C GLU A 304 19.01 -12.54 7.32
N LEU A 305 18.10 -12.88 6.42
CA LEU A 305 17.30 -14.10 6.52
C LEU A 305 17.97 -15.33 5.89
N TYR A 306 18.63 -15.12 4.75
CA TYR A 306 19.09 -16.23 3.89
C TYR A 306 20.59 -16.20 3.60
N GLY A 307 21.29 -15.14 4.01
CA GLY A 307 22.72 -14.96 3.69
C GLY A 307 23.01 -14.62 2.22
N ILE A 308 21.99 -14.17 1.47
CA ILE A 308 22.12 -13.83 0.05
C ILE A 308 22.52 -12.36 -0.06
N ASP A 309 23.69 -12.11 -0.64
CA ASP A 309 24.14 -10.76 -1.01
C ASP A 309 23.58 -10.36 -2.39
N ASN A 310 23.20 -9.08 -2.54
CA ASN A 310 22.71 -8.51 -3.81
C ASN A 310 21.55 -9.31 -4.44
N PHE A 311 20.60 -9.73 -3.63
CA PHE A 311 19.46 -10.54 -4.07
C PHE A 311 18.72 -9.91 -5.27
N THR A 312 18.67 -8.59 -5.35
CA THR A 312 18.03 -7.88 -6.47
C THR A 312 18.67 -8.17 -7.84
N ASP A 313 19.95 -8.60 -7.89
CA ASP A 313 20.61 -8.99 -9.14
C ASP A 313 20.10 -10.34 -9.69
N MET A 314 19.40 -11.10 -8.84
CA MET A 314 18.78 -12.37 -9.20
C MET A 314 17.34 -12.21 -9.68
N ILE A 315 16.73 -11.05 -9.46
CA ILE A 315 15.34 -10.75 -9.83
C ILE A 315 15.29 -10.19 -11.25
N GLY A 316 14.46 -10.78 -12.13
CA GLY A 316 14.23 -10.29 -13.49
C GLY A 316 13.50 -8.94 -13.51
N ASP A 317 13.62 -8.24 -14.63
CA ASP A 317 12.88 -7.02 -14.95
C ASP A 317 12.57 -6.96 -16.47
N GLU A 318 11.87 -5.93 -16.91
CA GLU A 318 11.47 -5.76 -18.32
C GLU A 318 12.62 -5.67 -19.32
N THR A 319 13.85 -5.49 -18.86
CA THR A 319 15.03 -5.44 -19.75
C THR A 319 15.62 -6.82 -20.05
N VAL A 320 15.28 -7.83 -19.24
CA VAL A 320 15.84 -9.18 -19.33
C VAL A 320 14.80 -10.28 -19.52
N ALA A 321 13.54 -10.05 -19.08
CA ALA A 321 12.48 -11.04 -19.16
C ALA A 321 11.10 -10.37 -19.28
N THR A 322 10.36 -10.68 -20.36
CA THR A 322 9.02 -10.16 -20.60
C THR A 322 7.95 -11.25 -20.72
N ASP A 323 8.38 -12.51 -20.68
CA ASP A 323 7.54 -13.72 -20.77
C ASP A 323 8.07 -14.80 -19.83
N PRO A 324 7.30 -15.87 -19.55
CA PRO A 324 7.70 -16.92 -18.62
C PRO A 324 8.97 -17.65 -19.02
N GLU A 325 9.16 -17.92 -20.31
CA GLU A 325 10.29 -18.69 -20.82
C GLU A 325 11.61 -17.95 -20.59
N THR A 326 11.70 -16.69 -21.01
CA THR A 326 12.88 -15.84 -20.80
C THR A 326 13.13 -15.56 -19.33
N LEU A 327 12.07 -15.51 -18.51
CA LEU A 327 12.20 -15.38 -17.05
C LEU A 327 12.87 -16.61 -16.45
N VAL A 328 12.41 -17.83 -16.77
CA VAL A 328 12.97 -19.07 -16.23
C VAL A 328 14.43 -19.25 -16.67
N GLU A 329 14.77 -18.90 -17.92
CA GLU A 329 16.16 -18.90 -18.41
C GLU A 329 17.06 -17.98 -17.58
N PHE A 330 16.63 -16.73 -17.37
CA PHE A 330 17.34 -15.75 -16.55
C PHE A 330 17.52 -16.24 -15.10
N LEU A 331 16.46 -16.72 -14.46
CA LEU A 331 16.51 -17.22 -13.08
C LEU A 331 17.43 -18.45 -12.95
N THR A 332 17.45 -19.31 -13.96
CA THR A 332 18.35 -20.47 -13.99
C THR A 332 19.81 -20.03 -14.10
N GLU A 333 20.12 -19.07 -14.96
CA GLU A 333 21.47 -18.49 -15.07
C GLU A 333 21.93 -17.87 -13.75
N LYS A 334 21.02 -17.18 -13.06
CA LYS A 334 21.31 -16.55 -11.77
C LYS A 334 21.32 -17.51 -10.58
N GLY A 335 20.84 -18.74 -10.75
CA GLY A 335 20.69 -19.69 -9.63
C GLY A 335 19.65 -19.22 -8.60
N HIS A 336 18.53 -18.66 -9.07
CA HIS A 336 17.52 -18.08 -8.20
C HIS A 336 16.88 -19.14 -7.27
N PRO A 337 16.76 -18.88 -5.95
CA PRO A 337 16.31 -19.87 -4.98
C PRO A 337 14.88 -20.42 -5.25
N ALA A 338 13.98 -19.62 -5.77
CA ALA A 338 12.59 -20.04 -6.04
C ALA A 338 12.47 -21.32 -6.87
N LEU A 339 13.41 -21.54 -7.80
CA LEU A 339 13.41 -22.73 -8.68
C LEU A 339 13.65 -24.04 -7.92
N GLY A 340 14.31 -23.99 -6.75
CA GLY A 340 14.62 -25.14 -5.90
C GLY A 340 13.69 -25.33 -4.71
N MET A 341 12.73 -24.43 -4.50
CA MET A 341 11.79 -24.50 -3.39
C MET A 341 10.59 -25.41 -3.71
N ASP A 342 9.89 -25.89 -2.67
CA ASP A 342 8.65 -26.65 -2.83
C ASP A 342 7.62 -25.83 -3.64
N PRO A 343 6.82 -26.47 -4.50
CA PRO A 343 5.79 -25.80 -5.28
C PRO A 343 4.82 -25.00 -4.39
N MET A 344 4.48 -23.77 -4.82
CA MET A 344 3.45 -22.96 -4.14
C MET A 344 2.03 -23.42 -4.46
N MET A 345 1.83 -24.12 -5.58
CA MET A 345 0.54 -24.65 -6.04
C MET A 345 0.65 -26.13 -6.35
#